data_d78d6457cdd33f7a1af920229ba791dd
#
_entry.id   d78d6457cdd33f7a1af920229ba791dd
#
_cell.length_a   1.000
_cell.length_b   1.000
_cell.length_c   1.000
_cell.angle_alpha   90.00
_cell.angle_beta   90.00
_cell.angle_gamma   90.00
#
_symmetry.space_group_name_H-M   'P 1'
#
loop_
_entity.id
_entity.type
_entity.pdbx_description
1 polymer ?
#
loop_
_entity_poly.entity_id
_entity_poly.type
_entity_poly.pdbx_seq_one_letter_code
_entity_poly.pdbx_strand_id
1 'polypeptide(L)'
;MRHLLASSALTLILALPAAAQDTAAQAPAKRNVVIFVADGLRYTSVTPETAPTMAKIRKEGVDFANSHSTYPTLTTVNAAVIATGHYPGDTGNYGNSMYVAKPVPCRMGATVTFIEDDCILKDVKALYPNDYIAQKTLMETAREAGWNTVVIGKKGPAAIEYLGALESEGKSVEDPKGIFIDDSTNRPQNMDGTPSKGTVLKGAIAQEVLSATGYEAAPPFPATPNIVQQAYLRQAATQVILPRLKDSGKPFALFYWSRDPDTTQHGAIDSDGKLVPGINSTSGRAAIYNADSDLKGLLETLKQYDLDQNTDVVVIADHGFSTIARGLPAADNSRIERQLAPGFVAMDVGKWLGKKVYDPDREGAEVDLESGEHPVQGDGLIGDPEKPEAVVVANGGSTFIYIPDGSAATAKKIYAELVQQPYAGALLVDDAIFNSDKPAFAGALPLSNVNFVGSSKMPRPAIVVAFRNFLVKGCTATPEQMCQAEIADTTLHTGQGMHGSFGRGDTRNFMAAFGPDFKKGYVDNTPVGNVDVAPTLAHILGLDLKGPGTLKGRVAEEALTGGKEPKVVKTTIRADKAANGFQTLLNLQEVGEHKYFTAAGMPGRTVGLVEK
;
A
#
# COMPACT_ATOMS: atom_id res chain seq x y z
N MET A 1 -67.92 75.50 -41.17
CA MET A 1 -68.75 74.41 -41.72
C MET A 1 -67.98 73.13 -41.71
N ARG A 2 -68.56 72.11 -41.13
CA ARG A 2 -68.06 70.73 -40.99
C ARG A 2 -66.91 70.51 -40.04
N HIS A 3 -67.26 70.08 -38.85
CA HIS A 3 -66.46 69.52 -37.80
C HIS A 3 -65.93 68.11 -38.19
N LEU A 4 -64.70 67.82 -37.96
CA LEU A 4 -64.12 66.47 -37.97
C LEU A 4 -63.70 66.10 -36.54
N LEU A 5 -64.44 65.16 -35.97
CA LEU A 5 -64.12 64.52 -34.70
C LEU A 5 -63.02 63.45 -34.93
N ALA A 6 -61.90 63.56 -34.25
CA ALA A 6 -60.90 62.55 -34.22
C ALA A 6 -61.08 61.66 -32.96
N SER A 7 -61.41 60.38 -33.14
CA SER A 7 -61.51 59.41 -32.09
C SER A 7 -60.12 58.79 -31.83
N SER A 8 -59.57 59.00 -30.65
CA SER A 8 -58.34 58.33 -30.18
C SER A 8 -58.69 56.96 -29.60
N ALA A 9 -58.26 55.90 -30.24
CA ALA A 9 -58.31 54.55 -29.71
C ALA A 9 -57.11 54.30 -28.77
N LEU A 10 -57.40 54.06 -27.49
CA LEU A 10 -56.40 53.70 -26.48
C LEU A 10 -56.16 52.16 -26.50
N THR A 11 -55.07 51.73 -27.02
CA THR A 11 -54.68 50.29 -27.03
C THR A 11 -54.04 49.92 -25.70
N LEU A 12 -54.76 49.14 -24.90
CA LEU A 12 -54.29 48.60 -23.63
C LEU A 12 -53.43 47.39 -23.92
N ILE A 13 -52.12 47.50 -23.73
CA ILE A 13 -51.14 46.34 -23.82
C ILE A 13 -51.18 45.67 -22.44
N LEU A 14 -51.79 44.49 -22.37
CA LEU A 14 -51.65 43.55 -21.25
C LEU A 14 -50.30 42.89 -21.30
N ALA A 15 -49.39 43.31 -20.42
CA ALA A 15 -48.14 42.57 -20.17
C ALA A 15 -48.45 41.32 -19.34
N LEU A 16 -48.34 40.15 -19.95
CA LEU A 16 -48.30 38.87 -19.25
C LEU A 16 -46.98 38.77 -18.47
N PRO A 17 -46.98 38.36 -17.20
CA PRO A 17 -45.74 38.09 -16.49
C PRO A 17 -45.07 36.87 -17.14
N ALA A 18 -43.84 37.02 -17.60
CA ALA A 18 -42.96 35.88 -17.97
C ALA A 18 -42.81 35.00 -16.73
N ALA A 19 -43.35 33.78 -16.78
CA ALA A 19 -43.05 32.76 -15.80
C ALA A 19 -41.53 32.50 -15.86
N ALA A 20 -40.81 32.89 -14.82
CA ALA A 20 -39.46 32.45 -14.60
C ALA A 20 -39.53 30.91 -14.49
N GLN A 21 -39.05 30.22 -15.51
CA GLN A 21 -38.72 28.80 -15.37
C GLN A 21 -37.59 28.72 -14.33
N ASP A 22 -37.95 28.32 -13.11
CA ASP A 22 -36.99 27.78 -12.17
C ASP A 22 -36.31 26.60 -12.87
N THR A 23 -35.14 26.85 -13.46
CA THR A 23 -34.20 25.80 -13.77
C THR A 23 -33.72 25.29 -12.41
N ALA A 24 -34.43 24.29 -11.86
CA ALA A 24 -33.94 23.50 -10.77
C ALA A 24 -32.50 23.08 -11.20
N ALA A 25 -31.51 23.58 -10.48
CA ALA A 25 -30.12 23.18 -10.70
C ALA A 25 -30.11 21.67 -10.62
N GLN A 26 -29.89 21.03 -11.77
CA GLN A 26 -29.81 19.58 -11.86
C GLN A 26 -28.69 19.18 -10.93
N ALA A 27 -29.00 18.36 -9.92
CA ALA A 27 -27.96 17.85 -9.01
C ALA A 27 -26.79 17.34 -9.84
N PRO A 28 -25.55 17.70 -9.51
CA PRO A 28 -24.40 17.30 -10.31
C PRO A 28 -24.44 15.79 -10.54
N ALA A 29 -24.25 15.39 -11.78
CA ALA A 29 -24.24 13.97 -12.15
C ALA A 29 -23.22 13.24 -11.27
N LYS A 30 -23.65 12.17 -10.62
CA LYS A 30 -22.76 11.39 -9.76
C LYS A 30 -21.58 10.87 -10.60
N ARG A 31 -20.36 11.08 -10.11
CA ARG A 31 -19.12 10.67 -10.75
C ARG A 31 -18.91 9.16 -10.69
N ASN A 32 -18.25 8.62 -11.70
CA ASN A 32 -17.58 7.33 -11.61
C ASN A 32 -16.15 7.53 -11.14
N VAL A 33 -15.59 6.54 -10.48
CA VAL A 33 -14.20 6.55 -10.03
C VAL A 33 -13.54 5.22 -10.40
N VAL A 34 -12.32 5.30 -10.91
CA VAL A 34 -11.41 4.16 -11.08
C VAL A 34 -10.16 4.42 -10.27
N ILE A 35 -9.82 3.49 -9.38
CA ILE A 35 -8.55 3.46 -8.65
C ILE A 35 -7.74 2.31 -9.24
N PHE A 36 -6.62 2.63 -9.87
CA PHE A 36 -5.70 1.65 -10.43
C PHE A 36 -4.42 1.64 -9.59
N VAL A 37 -4.13 0.50 -8.97
CA VAL A 37 -2.89 0.31 -8.21
C VAL A 37 -1.93 -0.55 -9.02
N ALA A 38 -0.74 -0.04 -9.31
CA ALA A 38 0.40 -0.79 -9.82
C ALA A 38 1.32 -1.12 -8.65
N ASP A 39 1.22 -2.34 -8.13
CA ASP A 39 1.93 -2.78 -6.92
C ASP A 39 3.45 -2.58 -7.04
N GLY A 40 4.06 -1.90 -6.08
CA GLY A 40 5.50 -1.69 -6.04
C GLY A 40 6.09 -0.79 -7.14
N LEU A 41 5.29 0.10 -7.74
CA LEU A 41 5.75 0.96 -8.84
C LEU A 41 6.42 2.24 -8.32
N ARG A 42 7.71 2.37 -8.59
CA ARG A 42 8.50 3.56 -8.26
C ARG A 42 8.14 4.76 -9.14
N TYR A 43 8.11 5.96 -8.57
CA TYR A 43 7.82 7.19 -9.31
C TYR A 43 8.73 7.39 -10.55
N THR A 44 10.04 7.19 -10.39
CA THR A 44 11.03 7.44 -11.45
C THR A 44 11.11 6.33 -12.50
N SER A 45 10.51 5.17 -12.28
CA SER A 45 10.50 4.08 -13.26
C SER A 45 9.47 4.28 -14.37
N VAL A 46 8.54 5.22 -14.21
CA VAL A 46 7.54 5.56 -15.22
C VAL A 46 8.13 6.54 -16.22
N THR A 47 8.37 6.06 -17.43
CA THR A 47 8.85 6.86 -18.57
C THR A 47 8.00 6.56 -19.81
N PRO A 48 8.07 7.35 -20.88
CA PRO A 48 7.37 7.02 -22.14
C PRO A 48 7.73 5.64 -22.71
N GLU A 49 8.93 5.12 -22.38
CA GLU A 49 9.43 3.84 -22.86
C GLU A 49 8.97 2.66 -21.97
N THR A 50 8.90 2.85 -20.66
CA THR A 50 8.56 1.78 -19.70
C THR A 50 7.07 1.68 -19.40
N ALA A 51 6.35 2.81 -19.38
CA ALA A 51 4.93 2.90 -19.04
C ALA A 51 4.28 4.09 -19.81
N PRO A 52 4.07 3.95 -21.13
CA PRO A 52 3.60 5.05 -21.98
C PRO A 52 2.24 5.61 -21.58
N THR A 53 1.31 4.76 -21.12
CA THR A 53 -0.02 5.18 -20.66
C THR A 53 0.05 5.98 -19.38
N MET A 54 0.77 5.49 -18.38
CA MET A 54 0.97 6.20 -17.11
C MET A 54 1.76 7.50 -17.29
N ALA A 55 2.78 7.50 -18.16
CA ALA A 55 3.53 8.70 -18.49
C ALA A 55 2.65 9.76 -19.18
N LYS A 56 1.71 9.34 -20.03
CA LYS A 56 0.72 10.23 -20.65
C LYS A 56 -0.22 10.84 -19.61
N ILE A 57 -0.78 10.01 -18.71
CA ILE A 57 -1.67 10.48 -17.62
C ILE A 57 -0.95 11.51 -16.76
N ARG A 58 0.28 11.23 -16.35
CA ARG A 58 1.11 12.15 -15.57
C ARG A 58 1.32 13.50 -16.27
N LYS A 59 1.49 13.48 -17.60
CA LYS A 59 1.70 14.67 -18.40
C LYS A 59 0.41 15.48 -18.62
N GLU A 60 -0.72 14.79 -18.86
CA GLU A 60 -1.98 15.44 -19.28
C GLU A 60 -2.91 15.74 -18.09
N GLY A 61 -2.81 15.01 -17.01
CA GLY A 61 -3.56 15.16 -15.76
C GLY A 61 -2.74 15.83 -14.66
N VAL A 62 -2.80 15.26 -13.47
CA VAL A 62 -2.02 15.66 -12.29
C VAL A 62 -0.86 14.69 -12.09
N ASP A 63 0.34 15.23 -12.04
CA ASP A 63 1.56 14.54 -11.60
C ASP A 63 1.81 14.84 -10.12
N PHE A 64 1.60 13.89 -9.23
CA PHE A 64 1.96 14.03 -7.82
C PHE A 64 3.47 13.80 -7.65
N ALA A 65 4.27 14.80 -8.03
CA ALA A 65 5.73 14.71 -8.07
C ALA A 65 6.37 14.49 -6.69
N ASN A 66 5.64 14.80 -5.63
CA ASN A 66 6.05 14.63 -4.24
C ASN A 66 5.16 13.61 -3.50
N SER A 67 4.94 12.45 -4.13
CA SER A 67 4.16 11.36 -3.57
C SER A 67 4.87 10.65 -2.41
N HIS A 68 4.06 10.07 -1.50
CA HIS A 68 4.53 9.35 -0.32
C HIS A 68 3.70 8.08 -0.10
N SER A 69 4.35 6.91 -0.09
CA SER A 69 3.75 5.74 0.53
C SER A 69 3.87 5.81 2.05
N THR A 70 2.97 5.14 2.76
CA THR A 70 3.00 5.09 4.22
C THR A 70 4.07 4.10 4.67
N TYR A 71 4.88 4.50 5.67
CA TYR A 71 5.77 3.57 6.35
C TYR A 71 4.98 2.75 7.39
N PRO A 72 5.25 1.44 7.48
CA PRO A 72 6.18 0.67 6.66
C PRO A 72 5.65 0.52 5.23
N THR A 73 6.57 0.58 4.28
CA THR A 73 6.29 0.56 2.85
C THR A 73 5.95 -0.86 2.39
N LEU A 74 4.85 -1.40 2.92
CA LEU A 74 4.39 -2.78 2.77
C LEU A 74 2.99 -2.80 2.16
N THR A 75 2.72 -3.82 1.37
CA THR A 75 1.51 -3.95 0.56
C THR A 75 0.23 -3.86 1.38
N THR A 76 0.06 -4.70 2.40
CA THR A 76 -1.20 -4.75 3.17
C THR A 76 -1.40 -3.51 4.02
N VAL A 77 -0.32 -2.92 4.52
CA VAL A 77 -0.35 -1.64 5.25
C VAL A 77 -0.87 -0.53 4.36
N ASN A 78 -0.29 -0.38 3.17
CA ASN A 78 -0.71 0.65 2.23
C ASN A 78 -2.08 0.35 1.61
N ALA A 79 -2.48 -0.91 1.44
CA ALA A 79 -3.84 -1.28 1.07
C ALA A 79 -4.86 -0.75 2.11
N ALA A 80 -4.63 -1.00 3.40
CA ALA A 80 -5.50 -0.49 4.45
C ALA A 80 -5.54 1.04 4.50
N VAL A 81 -4.40 1.69 4.25
CA VAL A 81 -4.27 3.15 4.18
C VAL A 81 -5.04 3.73 2.99
N ILE A 82 -4.90 3.14 1.80
CA ILE A 82 -5.62 3.54 0.58
C ILE A 82 -7.12 3.36 0.74
N ALA A 83 -7.53 2.21 1.31
CA ALA A 83 -8.94 1.87 1.50
C ALA A 83 -9.66 2.81 2.47
N THR A 84 -9.01 3.20 3.56
CA THR A 84 -9.66 3.88 4.70
C THR A 84 -9.28 5.34 4.85
N GLY A 85 -8.14 5.76 4.32
CA GLY A 85 -7.56 7.07 4.57
C GLY A 85 -6.97 7.24 5.97
N HIS A 86 -6.66 6.12 6.69
CA HIS A 86 -6.10 6.14 8.04
C HIS A 86 -4.72 5.47 8.11
N TYR A 87 -3.83 5.99 8.95
CA TYR A 87 -2.49 5.43 9.20
C TYR A 87 -2.53 4.15 10.06
N PRO A 88 -1.42 3.37 10.10
CA PRO A 88 -1.34 2.08 10.81
C PRO A 88 -1.77 2.11 12.27
N GLY A 89 -1.50 3.19 13.00
CA GLY A 89 -1.92 3.34 14.40
C GLY A 89 -3.44 3.31 14.60
N ASP A 90 -4.20 3.69 13.58
CA ASP A 90 -5.66 3.60 13.61
C ASP A 90 -6.16 2.28 13.00
N THR A 91 -5.57 1.83 11.88
CA THR A 91 -6.01 0.61 11.20
C THR A 91 -5.60 -0.68 11.93
N GLY A 92 -4.53 -0.63 12.74
CA GLY A 92 -3.96 -1.80 13.40
C GLY A 92 -3.23 -2.76 12.45
N ASN A 93 -3.10 -2.40 11.17
CA ASN A 93 -2.33 -3.17 10.21
C ASN A 93 -0.91 -2.63 10.12
N TYR A 94 0.03 -3.30 10.80
CA TYR A 94 1.40 -2.83 10.92
C TYR A 94 2.37 -3.47 9.91
N GLY A 95 2.02 -4.61 9.30
CA GLY A 95 2.95 -5.33 8.42
C GLY A 95 2.29 -6.37 7.55
N ASN A 96 3.03 -6.89 6.56
CA ASN A 96 2.63 -8.06 5.80
C ASN A 96 2.73 -9.34 6.65
N SER A 97 3.61 -9.33 7.64
CA SER A 97 3.70 -10.33 8.71
C SER A 97 3.56 -9.64 10.06
N MET A 98 2.82 -10.24 10.99
CA MET A 98 2.50 -9.65 12.29
C MET A 98 2.43 -10.70 13.41
N TYR A 99 2.72 -10.29 14.65
CA TYR A 99 2.30 -11.01 15.84
C TYR A 99 0.97 -10.43 16.33
N VAL A 100 -0.05 -11.28 16.42
CA VAL A 100 -1.42 -10.86 16.77
C VAL A 100 -1.87 -11.31 18.17
N ALA A 101 -0.97 -11.88 18.96
CA ALA A 101 -1.16 -12.32 20.35
C ALA A 101 -2.24 -13.40 20.57
N LYS A 102 -3.07 -13.70 19.60
CA LYS A 102 -4.08 -14.75 19.65
C LYS A 102 -3.84 -15.75 18.53
N PRO A 103 -4.00 -17.06 18.76
CA PRO A 103 -3.90 -18.03 17.68
C PRO A 103 -4.92 -17.73 16.57
N VAL A 104 -4.42 -17.65 15.34
CA VAL A 104 -5.23 -17.47 14.14
C VAL A 104 -5.58 -18.85 13.60
N PRO A 105 -6.87 -19.22 13.51
CA PRO A 105 -7.30 -20.58 13.16
C PRO A 105 -6.69 -21.09 11.84
N CYS A 106 -6.58 -20.22 10.86
CA CYS A 106 -6.03 -20.55 9.54
C CYS A 106 -4.53 -20.91 9.57
N ARG A 107 -3.78 -20.42 10.58
CA ARG A 107 -2.34 -20.65 10.75
C ARG A 107 -1.97 -21.46 11.98
N MET A 108 -2.94 -21.69 12.89
CA MET A 108 -2.75 -22.35 14.19
C MET A 108 -1.68 -21.70 15.09
N GLY A 109 -1.34 -20.44 14.86
CA GLY A 109 -0.33 -19.69 15.62
C GLY A 109 -0.69 -18.21 15.74
N ALA A 110 -0.02 -17.51 16.67
CA ALA A 110 -0.21 -16.08 16.90
C ALA A 110 0.74 -15.20 16.07
N THR A 111 1.74 -15.78 15.42
CA THR A 111 2.58 -15.13 14.42
C THR A 111 2.00 -15.43 13.05
N VAL A 112 1.64 -14.37 12.35
CA VAL A 112 0.99 -14.44 11.04
C VAL A 112 2.01 -14.00 9.99
N THR A 113 2.46 -14.93 9.18
CA THR A 113 3.29 -14.68 8.01
C THR A 113 2.37 -14.53 6.80
N PHE A 114 2.53 -13.45 6.04
CA PHE A 114 1.69 -13.10 4.88
C PHE A 114 0.20 -12.95 5.21
N ILE A 115 -0.13 -11.89 5.98
CA ILE A 115 -1.51 -11.53 6.34
C ILE A 115 -2.40 -11.27 5.11
N GLU A 116 -1.83 -11.12 3.93
CA GLU A 116 -2.53 -10.96 2.65
C GLU A 116 -3.27 -12.23 2.18
N ASP A 117 -3.19 -13.34 2.91
CA ASP A 117 -4.03 -14.50 2.65
C ASP A 117 -5.45 -14.23 3.17
N ASP A 118 -6.46 -14.33 2.31
CA ASP A 118 -7.86 -14.01 2.62
C ASP A 118 -8.38 -14.75 3.87
N CYS A 119 -7.97 -16.01 4.05
CA CYS A 119 -8.31 -16.79 5.23
C CYS A 119 -7.76 -16.16 6.51
N ILE A 120 -6.52 -15.70 6.47
CA ILE A 120 -5.84 -15.06 7.61
C ILE A 120 -6.45 -13.68 7.89
N LEU A 121 -6.66 -12.86 6.86
CA LEU A 121 -7.32 -11.57 6.98
C LEU A 121 -8.68 -11.69 7.66
N LYS A 122 -9.49 -12.67 7.24
CA LYS A 122 -10.79 -12.96 7.81
C LYS A 122 -10.68 -13.31 9.29
N ASP A 123 -9.79 -14.22 9.64
CA ASP A 123 -9.62 -14.67 11.02
C ASP A 123 -9.12 -13.53 11.92
N VAL A 124 -8.14 -12.75 11.48
CA VAL A 124 -7.65 -11.58 12.22
C VAL A 124 -8.74 -10.54 12.41
N LYS A 125 -9.53 -10.25 11.35
CA LYS A 125 -10.68 -9.34 11.47
C LYS A 125 -11.73 -9.85 12.46
N ALA A 126 -12.01 -11.16 12.47
CA ALA A 126 -12.93 -11.77 13.41
C ALA A 126 -12.42 -11.74 14.87
N LEU A 127 -11.11 -11.93 15.07
CA LEU A 127 -10.47 -11.84 16.38
C LEU A 127 -10.41 -10.41 16.95
N TYR A 128 -10.38 -9.40 16.06
CA TYR A 128 -10.21 -7.99 16.39
C TYR A 128 -11.17 -7.08 15.60
N PRO A 129 -12.49 -7.26 15.73
CA PRO A 129 -13.48 -6.60 14.86
C PRO A 129 -13.49 -5.06 15.00
N ASN A 130 -13.07 -4.54 16.16
CA ASN A 130 -13.06 -3.11 16.47
C ASN A 130 -11.65 -2.48 16.44
N ASP A 131 -10.61 -3.26 16.13
CA ASP A 131 -9.23 -2.84 16.25
C ASP A 131 -8.40 -3.09 14.98
N TYR A 132 -8.78 -4.08 14.16
CA TYR A 132 -8.14 -4.39 12.89
C TYR A 132 -8.99 -3.87 11.73
N ILE A 133 -8.52 -2.83 11.06
CA ILE A 133 -9.20 -2.11 9.97
C ILE A 133 -10.67 -1.83 10.35
N ALA A 134 -10.85 -1.13 11.50
CA ALA A 134 -12.18 -0.84 12.03
C ALA A 134 -12.87 0.34 11.32
N GLN A 135 -12.15 1.07 10.48
CA GLN A 135 -12.66 2.14 9.62
C GLN A 135 -13.43 1.55 8.44
N LYS A 136 -14.47 2.24 7.98
CA LYS A 136 -15.11 1.89 6.71
C LYS A 136 -14.19 2.23 5.54
N THR A 137 -14.13 1.32 4.58
CA THR A 137 -13.40 1.59 3.34
C THR A 137 -14.17 2.56 2.44
N LEU A 138 -13.48 3.21 1.51
CA LEU A 138 -14.10 4.02 0.48
C LEU A 138 -15.13 3.20 -0.33
N MET A 139 -14.79 1.96 -0.67
CA MET A 139 -15.65 1.07 -1.43
C MET A 139 -16.93 0.69 -0.66
N GLU A 140 -16.83 0.40 0.64
CA GLU A 140 -18.00 0.16 1.49
C GLU A 140 -18.88 1.39 1.59
N THR A 141 -18.28 2.56 1.80
CA THR A 141 -18.99 3.84 1.91
C THR A 141 -19.71 4.20 0.59
N ALA A 142 -19.05 4.01 -0.55
CA ALA A 142 -19.65 4.22 -1.87
C ALA A 142 -20.82 3.26 -2.13
N ARG A 143 -20.69 1.98 -1.76
CA ARG A 143 -21.74 0.98 -1.89
C ARG A 143 -22.98 1.34 -1.07
N GLU A 144 -22.79 1.72 0.19
CA GLU A 144 -23.88 2.17 1.06
C GLU A 144 -24.61 3.40 0.50
N ALA A 145 -23.88 4.28 -0.19
CA ALA A 145 -24.45 5.46 -0.85
C ALA A 145 -25.06 5.19 -2.23
N GLY A 146 -25.05 3.92 -2.69
CA GLY A 146 -25.75 3.45 -3.89
C GLY A 146 -24.93 3.40 -5.17
N TRP A 147 -23.58 3.52 -5.08
CA TRP A 147 -22.70 3.22 -6.21
C TRP A 147 -22.61 1.71 -6.46
N ASN A 148 -22.45 1.30 -7.71
CA ASN A 148 -21.97 -0.03 -8.01
C ASN A 148 -20.48 -0.09 -7.66
N THR A 149 -20.09 -1.02 -6.82
CA THR A 149 -18.69 -1.18 -6.42
C THR A 149 -18.10 -2.46 -6.98
N VAL A 150 -16.91 -2.37 -7.52
CA VAL A 150 -16.14 -3.51 -8.04
C VAL A 150 -14.73 -3.43 -7.50
N VAL A 151 -14.25 -4.55 -6.97
CA VAL A 151 -12.85 -4.74 -6.60
C VAL A 151 -12.31 -5.94 -7.36
N ILE A 152 -11.20 -5.75 -8.07
CA ILE A 152 -10.55 -6.79 -8.86
C ILE A 152 -9.04 -6.68 -8.73
N GLY A 153 -8.34 -7.81 -8.55
CA GLY A 153 -6.87 -7.81 -8.57
C GLY A 153 -6.19 -8.79 -7.63
N LYS A 154 -5.01 -8.40 -7.11
CA LYS A 154 -4.19 -9.18 -6.18
C LYS A 154 -4.96 -9.49 -4.90
N LYS A 155 -5.00 -10.77 -4.50
CA LYS A 155 -5.57 -11.20 -3.22
C LYS A 155 -4.93 -10.44 -2.05
N GLY A 156 -5.58 -10.41 -0.91
CA GLY A 156 -5.14 -9.62 0.23
C GLY A 156 -5.49 -8.14 0.08
N PRO A 157 -4.77 -7.33 -0.71
CA PRO A 157 -5.14 -5.95 -0.97
C PRO A 157 -6.57 -5.78 -1.48
N ALA A 158 -6.99 -6.58 -2.46
CA ALA A 158 -8.36 -6.56 -2.94
C ALA A 158 -9.38 -6.89 -1.84
N ALA A 159 -9.08 -7.86 -0.99
CA ALA A 159 -9.93 -8.22 0.14
C ALA A 159 -9.99 -7.12 1.22
N ILE A 160 -8.91 -6.36 1.42
CA ILE A 160 -8.89 -5.20 2.31
C ILE A 160 -9.79 -4.07 1.77
N GLU A 161 -9.76 -3.82 0.47
CA GLU A 161 -10.65 -2.83 -0.17
C GLU A 161 -12.13 -3.24 -0.09
N TYR A 162 -12.42 -4.54 -0.12
CA TYR A 162 -13.76 -5.10 -0.06
C TYR A 162 -13.91 -6.04 1.14
N LEU A 163 -13.88 -5.49 2.35
CA LEU A 163 -13.93 -6.28 3.60
C LEU A 163 -15.16 -7.21 3.68
N GLY A 164 -16.27 -6.85 3.07
CA GLY A 164 -17.45 -7.71 2.98
C GLY A 164 -17.24 -9.02 2.20
N ALA A 165 -16.21 -9.10 1.34
CA ALA A 165 -15.86 -10.35 0.67
C ALA A 165 -15.33 -11.41 1.65
N LEU A 166 -14.67 -11.00 2.71
CA LEU A 166 -14.15 -11.88 3.76
C LEU A 166 -15.25 -12.65 4.51
N GLU A 167 -16.47 -12.11 4.52
CA GLU A 167 -17.64 -12.75 5.15
C GLU A 167 -18.34 -13.76 4.23
N SER A 168 -17.98 -13.80 2.95
CA SER A 168 -18.69 -14.54 1.91
C SER A 168 -18.11 -15.92 1.58
N GLU A 169 -17.32 -16.53 2.48
CA GLU A 169 -16.68 -17.85 2.27
C GLU A 169 -17.65 -18.89 1.71
N GLY A 170 -17.35 -19.41 0.52
CA GLY A 170 -18.20 -20.36 -0.20
C GLY A 170 -19.54 -19.81 -0.69
N LYS A 171 -19.84 -18.53 -0.51
CA LYS A 171 -21.01 -17.85 -1.06
C LYS A 171 -20.63 -17.14 -2.36
N SER A 172 -21.61 -16.94 -3.23
CA SER A 172 -21.40 -16.11 -4.44
C SER A 172 -21.05 -14.69 -4.04
N VAL A 173 -20.01 -14.14 -4.65
CA VAL A 173 -19.61 -12.73 -4.48
C VAL A 173 -20.45 -11.78 -5.33
N GLU A 174 -21.53 -12.24 -5.94
CA GLU A 174 -22.60 -11.41 -6.45
C GLU A 174 -23.51 -11.00 -5.28
N ASP A 175 -23.05 -10.09 -4.45
CA ASP A 175 -23.96 -9.21 -3.72
C ASP A 175 -24.61 -8.30 -4.79
N PRO A 176 -25.95 -8.08 -4.76
CA PRO A 176 -26.61 -7.18 -5.72
C PRO A 176 -26.02 -5.77 -5.75
N LYS A 177 -25.08 -5.43 -4.90
CA LYS A 177 -24.46 -4.12 -4.74
C LYS A 177 -22.95 -4.06 -5.01
N GLY A 178 -22.24 -5.19 -5.15
CA GLY A 178 -20.80 -5.19 -5.39
C GLY A 178 -20.29 -6.47 -6.02
N ILE A 179 -19.17 -6.38 -6.74
CA ILE A 179 -18.48 -7.50 -7.39
C ILE A 179 -17.06 -7.56 -6.85
N PHE A 180 -16.61 -8.76 -6.50
CA PHE A 180 -15.25 -9.03 -6.06
C PHE A 180 -14.65 -10.16 -6.89
N ILE A 181 -13.47 -9.91 -7.46
CA ILE A 181 -12.68 -10.90 -8.20
C ILE A 181 -11.22 -10.70 -7.84
N ASP A 182 -10.63 -11.66 -7.19
CA ASP A 182 -9.20 -11.67 -6.94
C ASP A 182 -8.50 -12.85 -7.64
N ASP A 183 -7.20 -12.91 -7.51
CA ASP A 183 -6.40 -13.98 -8.12
C ASP A 183 -6.46 -15.32 -7.35
N SER A 184 -7.25 -15.40 -6.28
CA SER A 184 -7.63 -16.64 -5.59
C SER A 184 -9.04 -17.13 -5.96
N THR A 185 -9.83 -16.28 -6.61
CA THR A 185 -11.24 -16.56 -6.96
C THR A 185 -11.37 -17.85 -7.79
N ASN A 186 -12.28 -18.73 -7.36
CA ASN A 186 -12.56 -20.05 -7.93
C ASN A 186 -11.37 -21.03 -7.91
N ARG A 187 -10.25 -20.73 -7.27
CA ARG A 187 -9.14 -21.69 -7.19
C ARG A 187 -9.53 -22.86 -6.27
N PRO A 188 -9.36 -24.11 -6.71
CA PRO A 188 -9.61 -25.27 -5.88
C PRO A 188 -8.52 -25.51 -4.82
N GLN A 189 -7.31 -25.04 -5.08
CA GLN A 189 -6.14 -25.21 -4.23
C GLN A 189 -5.26 -23.97 -4.18
N ASN A 190 -4.63 -23.75 -3.04
CA ASN A 190 -3.54 -22.79 -2.87
C ASN A 190 -2.27 -23.28 -3.59
N MET A 191 -1.24 -22.44 -3.65
CA MET A 191 0.02 -22.79 -4.31
C MET A 191 0.79 -23.93 -3.61
N ASP A 192 0.56 -24.13 -2.31
CA ASP A 192 1.12 -25.22 -1.52
C ASP A 192 0.33 -26.53 -1.63
N GLY A 193 -0.72 -26.56 -2.46
CA GLY A 193 -1.59 -27.73 -2.67
C GLY A 193 -2.69 -27.91 -1.64
N THR A 194 -2.78 -27.05 -0.63
CA THR A 194 -3.89 -27.07 0.34
C THR A 194 -5.19 -26.61 -0.31
N PRO A 195 -6.38 -27.08 0.16
CA PRO A 195 -7.66 -26.59 -0.34
C PRO A 195 -7.78 -25.08 -0.20
N SER A 196 -8.10 -24.39 -1.30
CA SER A 196 -8.34 -22.96 -1.26
C SER A 196 -9.65 -22.65 -0.52
N LYS A 197 -9.62 -21.63 0.33
CA LYS A 197 -10.79 -21.05 0.99
C LYS A 197 -11.16 -19.68 0.40
N GLY A 198 -10.65 -19.38 -0.81
CA GLY A 198 -10.94 -18.15 -1.53
C GLY A 198 -12.41 -18.00 -1.92
N THR A 199 -12.71 -16.86 -2.51
CA THR A 199 -14.06 -16.51 -2.96
C THR A 199 -14.50 -17.36 -4.16
N VAL A 200 -15.81 -17.46 -4.36
CA VAL A 200 -16.38 -18.22 -5.49
C VAL A 200 -17.26 -17.30 -6.32
N LEU A 201 -16.98 -17.23 -7.60
CA LEU A 201 -17.82 -16.57 -8.58
C LEU A 201 -18.87 -17.57 -9.10
N LYS A 202 -20.14 -17.20 -9.08
CA LYS A 202 -21.27 -18.07 -9.50
C LYS A 202 -22.21 -17.35 -10.46
N GLY A 203 -23.13 -18.11 -11.06
CA GLY A 203 -24.19 -17.54 -11.90
C GLY A 203 -23.70 -17.02 -13.25
N ALA A 204 -24.39 -16.04 -13.80
CA ALA A 204 -24.13 -15.49 -15.14
C ALA A 204 -22.72 -14.88 -15.26
N ILE A 205 -22.27 -14.17 -14.23
CA ILE A 205 -20.95 -13.51 -14.25
C ILE A 205 -19.80 -14.53 -14.35
N ALA A 206 -19.92 -15.70 -13.71
CA ALA A 206 -18.90 -16.75 -13.83
C ALA A 206 -18.79 -17.27 -15.27
N GLN A 207 -19.93 -17.46 -15.94
CA GLN A 207 -19.97 -17.90 -17.33
C GLN A 207 -19.43 -16.85 -18.30
N GLU A 208 -19.71 -15.57 -18.04
CA GLU A 208 -19.18 -14.46 -18.83
C GLU A 208 -17.67 -14.32 -18.65
N VAL A 209 -17.16 -14.44 -17.41
CA VAL A 209 -15.72 -14.41 -17.14
C VAL A 209 -15.02 -15.60 -17.83
N LEU A 210 -15.58 -16.82 -17.72
CA LEU A 210 -15.06 -18.00 -18.43
C LEU A 210 -15.03 -17.75 -19.94
N SER A 211 -16.12 -17.23 -20.51
CA SER A 211 -16.22 -16.98 -21.97
C SER A 211 -15.21 -15.91 -22.41
N ALA A 212 -14.98 -14.87 -21.61
CA ALA A 212 -14.08 -13.78 -21.93
C ALA A 212 -12.60 -14.17 -21.78
N THR A 213 -12.28 -14.98 -20.78
CA THR A 213 -10.90 -15.27 -20.39
C THR A 213 -10.41 -16.66 -20.81
N GLY A 214 -11.33 -17.61 -21.01
CA GLY A 214 -11.02 -19.03 -21.23
C GLY A 214 -10.64 -19.79 -19.94
N TYR A 215 -10.77 -19.18 -18.75
CA TYR A 215 -10.39 -19.78 -17.47
C TYR A 215 -11.55 -19.77 -16.47
N GLU A 216 -11.78 -20.91 -15.81
CA GLU A 216 -12.75 -21.03 -14.72
C GLU A 216 -12.28 -20.35 -13.42
N ALA A 217 -10.96 -20.28 -13.22
CA ALA A 217 -10.29 -19.65 -12.09
C ALA A 217 -9.11 -18.81 -12.57
N ALA A 218 -8.69 -17.83 -11.77
CA ALA A 218 -7.51 -17.05 -12.09
C ALA A 218 -6.27 -17.95 -12.25
N PRO A 219 -5.51 -17.82 -13.35
CA PRO A 219 -4.27 -18.56 -13.53
C PRO A 219 -3.27 -18.30 -12.38
N PRO A 220 -2.39 -19.25 -12.06
CA PRO A 220 -1.32 -19.00 -11.11
C PRO A 220 -0.37 -17.91 -11.61
N PHE A 221 0.39 -17.31 -10.71
CA PHE A 221 1.36 -16.25 -11.00
C PHE A 221 2.84 -16.69 -10.98
N PRO A 222 3.26 -17.82 -11.54
CA PRO A 222 4.66 -18.24 -11.44
C PRO A 222 5.57 -17.53 -12.42
N ALA A 223 5.00 -16.81 -13.39
CA ALA A 223 5.77 -16.20 -14.46
C ALA A 223 6.29 -14.81 -14.08
N THR A 224 7.47 -14.50 -14.55
CA THR A 224 8.12 -13.21 -14.46
C THR A 224 8.40 -12.67 -15.87
N PRO A 225 7.67 -11.68 -16.37
CA PRO A 225 6.52 -10.96 -15.77
C PRO A 225 5.22 -11.77 -15.72
N ASN A 226 4.26 -11.35 -14.90
CA ASN A 226 3.02 -12.06 -14.62
C ASN A 226 1.94 -11.79 -15.70
N ILE A 227 2.24 -12.10 -16.96
CA ILE A 227 1.42 -11.70 -18.12
C ILE A 227 0.07 -12.43 -18.16
N VAL A 228 0.05 -13.74 -17.88
CA VAL A 228 -1.15 -14.56 -18.08
C VAL A 228 -2.23 -14.23 -17.07
N GLN A 229 -1.87 -14.16 -15.80
CA GLN A 229 -2.81 -13.81 -14.73
C GLN A 229 -3.32 -12.37 -14.86
N GLN A 230 -2.44 -11.43 -15.19
CA GLN A 230 -2.82 -10.04 -15.44
C GLN A 230 -3.77 -9.91 -16.63
N ALA A 231 -3.52 -10.67 -17.72
CA ALA A 231 -4.43 -10.72 -18.86
C ALA A 231 -5.82 -11.24 -18.46
N TYR A 232 -5.90 -12.25 -17.58
CA TYR A 232 -7.17 -12.75 -17.03
C TYR A 232 -7.93 -11.64 -16.30
N LEU A 233 -7.29 -10.96 -15.35
CA LEU A 233 -7.92 -9.89 -14.56
C LEU A 233 -8.35 -8.72 -15.47
N ARG A 234 -7.50 -8.31 -16.42
CA ARG A 234 -7.82 -7.28 -17.40
C ARG A 234 -9.02 -7.67 -18.29
N GLN A 235 -9.04 -8.88 -18.82
CA GLN A 235 -10.16 -9.36 -19.65
C GLN A 235 -11.46 -9.43 -18.86
N ALA A 236 -11.43 -9.92 -17.61
CA ALA A 236 -12.58 -9.90 -16.73
C ALA A 236 -13.09 -8.44 -16.51
N ALA A 237 -12.18 -7.50 -16.23
CA ALA A 237 -12.54 -6.10 -16.03
C ALA A 237 -13.12 -5.44 -17.30
N THR A 238 -12.47 -5.64 -18.46
CA THR A 238 -12.80 -4.91 -19.69
C THR A 238 -13.92 -5.54 -20.51
N GLN A 239 -14.04 -6.87 -20.53
CA GLN A 239 -15.00 -7.59 -21.35
C GLN A 239 -16.27 -7.98 -20.59
N VAL A 240 -16.24 -8.01 -19.26
CA VAL A 240 -17.39 -8.41 -18.43
C VAL A 240 -17.85 -7.27 -17.53
N ILE A 241 -16.95 -6.74 -16.70
CA ILE A 241 -17.30 -5.80 -15.64
C ILE A 241 -17.72 -4.43 -16.19
N LEU A 242 -16.86 -3.79 -16.99
CA LEU A 242 -17.16 -2.45 -17.53
C LEU A 242 -18.43 -2.42 -18.39
N PRO A 243 -18.72 -3.41 -19.28
CA PRO A 243 -20.01 -3.51 -19.96
C PRO A 243 -21.20 -3.57 -18.99
N ARG A 244 -21.12 -4.40 -17.94
CA ARG A 244 -22.18 -4.50 -16.92
C ARG A 244 -22.40 -3.20 -16.16
N LEU A 245 -21.33 -2.49 -15.83
CA LEU A 245 -21.40 -1.18 -15.19
C LEU A 245 -22.07 -0.15 -16.10
N LYS A 246 -21.71 -0.13 -17.39
CA LYS A 246 -22.37 0.69 -18.42
C LYS A 246 -23.86 0.42 -18.48
N ASP A 247 -24.24 -0.86 -18.63
CA ASP A 247 -25.65 -1.27 -18.81
C ASP A 247 -26.49 -0.99 -17.56
N SER A 248 -25.90 -0.96 -16.38
CA SER A 248 -26.59 -0.63 -15.14
C SER A 248 -27.11 0.82 -15.10
N GLY A 249 -26.48 1.72 -15.84
CA GLY A 249 -26.78 3.17 -15.83
C GLY A 249 -26.54 3.86 -14.49
N LYS A 250 -25.96 3.17 -13.52
CA LYS A 250 -25.65 3.72 -12.18
C LYS A 250 -24.19 4.16 -12.11
N PRO A 251 -23.88 5.14 -11.25
CA PRO A 251 -22.50 5.48 -10.97
C PRO A 251 -21.76 4.30 -10.35
N PHE A 252 -20.45 4.23 -10.58
CA PHE A 252 -19.64 3.14 -10.06
C PHE A 252 -18.32 3.62 -9.47
N ALA A 253 -17.78 2.79 -8.56
CA ALA A 253 -16.41 2.84 -8.09
C ALA A 253 -15.74 1.50 -8.42
N LEU A 254 -14.69 1.53 -9.23
CA LEU A 254 -13.89 0.38 -9.65
C LEU A 254 -12.51 0.49 -9.03
N PHE A 255 -12.12 -0.53 -8.28
CA PHE A 255 -10.78 -0.69 -7.73
C PHE A 255 -10.07 -1.83 -8.48
N TYR A 256 -8.92 -1.55 -9.09
CA TYR A 256 -8.12 -2.51 -9.81
C TYR A 256 -6.70 -2.56 -9.24
N TRP A 257 -6.29 -3.71 -8.72
CA TRP A 257 -4.95 -3.92 -8.17
C TRP A 257 -4.14 -4.85 -9.08
N SER A 258 -3.21 -4.26 -9.86
CA SER A 258 -2.25 -5.00 -10.66
C SER A 258 -1.16 -5.58 -9.75
N ARG A 259 -0.89 -6.89 -9.87
CA ARG A 259 0.15 -7.57 -9.11
C ARG A 259 1.57 -7.19 -9.57
N ASP A 260 1.74 -6.90 -10.86
CA ASP A 260 2.98 -6.33 -11.39
C ASP A 260 3.01 -4.80 -11.18
N PRO A 261 4.23 -4.23 -10.98
CA PRO A 261 5.56 -4.85 -11.12
C PRO A 261 6.09 -5.57 -9.87
N ASP A 262 5.44 -5.50 -8.71
CA ASP A 262 5.89 -6.05 -7.43
C ASP A 262 6.35 -7.51 -7.53
N THR A 263 5.44 -8.41 -7.91
CA THR A 263 5.69 -9.86 -7.94
C THR A 263 6.87 -10.22 -8.86
N THR A 264 6.96 -9.56 -10.02
CA THR A 264 8.06 -9.79 -10.95
C THR A 264 9.38 -9.23 -10.42
N GLN A 265 9.36 -8.07 -9.75
CA GLN A 265 10.56 -7.49 -9.14
C GLN A 265 11.08 -8.36 -7.98
N HIS A 266 10.19 -8.97 -7.19
CA HIS A 266 10.58 -9.98 -6.20
C HIS A 266 11.24 -11.20 -6.87
N GLY A 267 10.75 -11.61 -8.04
CA GLY A 267 11.25 -12.76 -8.79
C GLY A 267 12.41 -12.48 -9.75
N ALA A 268 12.95 -11.26 -9.83
CA ALA A 268 13.92 -10.78 -10.85
C ALA A 268 15.17 -11.66 -11.00
N ILE A 269 14.98 -12.86 -11.54
CA ILE A 269 16.05 -13.89 -11.73
C ILE A 269 17.11 -13.47 -12.75
N ASP A 270 16.77 -12.62 -13.70
CA ASP A 270 17.66 -12.07 -14.71
C ASP A 270 18.58 -10.94 -14.20
N SER A 271 18.50 -10.62 -12.90
CA SER A 271 19.51 -9.82 -12.19
C SER A 271 20.84 -10.58 -12.02
N ASP A 272 20.84 -11.92 -12.14
CA ASP A 272 21.99 -12.80 -11.97
C ASP A 272 22.71 -12.61 -10.62
N GLY A 273 21.92 -12.38 -9.56
CA GLY A 273 22.44 -12.15 -8.21
C GLY A 273 23.23 -10.85 -8.04
N LYS A 274 23.10 -9.91 -8.98
CA LYS A 274 23.87 -8.65 -8.97
C LYS A 274 23.00 -7.49 -8.51
N LEU A 275 23.61 -6.55 -7.79
CA LEU A 275 22.95 -5.30 -7.38
C LEU A 275 22.65 -4.37 -8.59
N VAL A 276 23.38 -4.55 -9.69
CA VAL A 276 23.15 -3.85 -10.96
C VAL A 276 23.14 -4.92 -12.07
N PRO A 277 22.04 -5.06 -12.83
CA PRO A 277 20.88 -4.17 -12.91
C PRO A 277 19.90 -4.29 -11.74
N GLY A 278 19.97 -5.37 -10.91
CA GLY A 278 18.98 -5.60 -9.87
C GLY A 278 17.57 -5.64 -10.43
N ILE A 279 16.64 -4.98 -9.78
CA ILE A 279 15.23 -4.87 -10.22
C ILE A 279 15.03 -4.02 -11.49
N ASN A 280 16.07 -3.36 -11.99
CA ASN A 280 16.03 -2.64 -13.27
C ASN A 280 16.38 -3.53 -14.47
N SER A 281 16.39 -4.83 -14.29
CA SER A 281 16.58 -5.89 -15.28
C SER A 281 15.52 -5.85 -16.39
N THR A 282 15.67 -6.68 -17.39
CA THR A 282 14.69 -6.77 -18.50
C THR A 282 13.32 -7.21 -18.00
N SER A 283 13.26 -8.20 -17.11
CA SER A 283 12.00 -8.68 -16.52
C SER A 283 11.32 -7.58 -15.69
N GLY A 284 12.08 -6.84 -14.88
CA GLY A 284 11.53 -5.74 -14.08
C GLY A 284 10.91 -4.63 -14.94
N ARG A 285 11.56 -4.26 -16.04
CA ARG A 285 10.98 -3.29 -17.00
C ARG A 285 9.77 -3.83 -17.73
N ALA A 286 9.79 -5.10 -18.12
CA ALA A 286 8.64 -5.75 -18.76
C ALA A 286 7.43 -5.83 -17.83
N ALA A 287 7.63 -6.00 -16.53
CA ALA A 287 6.56 -5.98 -15.55
C ALA A 287 5.91 -4.61 -15.40
N ILE A 288 6.70 -3.53 -15.44
CA ILE A 288 6.16 -2.15 -15.46
C ILE A 288 5.29 -1.94 -16.70
N TYR A 289 5.75 -2.40 -17.87
CA TYR A 289 4.99 -2.34 -19.11
C TYR A 289 3.72 -3.20 -19.05
N ASN A 290 3.76 -4.35 -18.37
CA ASN A 290 2.60 -5.22 -18.18
C ASN A 290 1.50 -4.51 -17.36
N ALA A 291 1.85 -3.87 -16.25
CA ALA A 291 0.91 -3.05 -15.47
C ALA A 291 0.35 -1.86 -16.28
N ASP A 292 1.19 -1.19 -17.08
CA ASP A 292 0.75 -0.12 -17.98
C ASP A 292 -0.25 -0.61 -19.03
N SER A 293 -0.07 -1.84 -19.51
CA SER A 293 -0.97 -2.48 -20.48
C SER A 293 -2.34 -2.78 -19.90
N ASP A 294 -2.42 -3.12 -18.60
CA ASP A 294 -3.70 -3.30 -17.92
C ASP A 294 -4.46 -1.98 -17.82
N LEU A 295 -3.78 -0.93 -17.37
CA LEU A 295 -4.36 0.41 -17.31
C LEU A 295 -4.82 0.89 -18.68
N LYS A 296 -4.00 0.71 -19.72
CA LYS A 296 -4.37 1.02 -21.10
C LYS A 296 -5.69 0.36 -21.50
N GLY A 297 -5.81 -0.95 -21.26
CA GLY A 297 -7.03 -1.70 -21.58
C GLY A 297 -8.28 -1.15 -20.87
N LEU A 298 -8.16 -0.79 -19.59
CA LEU A 298 -9.25 -0.18 -18.83
C LEU A 298 -9.66 1.17 -19.43
N LEU A 299 -8.70 2.05 -19.74
CA LEU A 299 -8.99 3.37 -20.30
C LEU A 299 -9.59 3.33 -21.71
N GLU A 300 -9.09 2.43 -22.56
CA GLU A 300 -9.65 2.23 -23.89
C GLU A 300 -11.09 1.74 -23.80
N THR A 301 -11.41 0.86 -22.84
CA THR A 301 -12.76 0.36 -22.62
C THR A 301 -13.69 1.44 -22.05
N LEU A 302 -13.23 2.25 -21.10
CA LEU A 302 -14.00 3.41 -20.60
C LEU A 302 -14.38 4.33 -21.76
N LYS A 303 -13.43 4.62 -22.64
CA LYS A 303 -13.66 5.46 -23.83
C LYS A 303 -14.60 4.80 -24.81
N GLN A 304 -14.48 3.49 -25.06
CA GLN A 304 -15.36 2.75 -25.95
C GLN A 304 -16.84 2.81 -25.54
N TYR A 305 -17.09 2.92 -24.24
CA TYR A 305 -18.44 2.99 -23.66
C TYR A 305 -18.89 4.41 -23.28
N ASP A 306 -18.17 5.45 -23.70
CA ASP A 306 -18.43 6.85 -23.39
C ASP A 306 -18.52 7.12 -21.86
N LEU A 307 -17.77 6.36 -21.07
CA LEU A 307 -17.70 6.51 -19.61
C LEU A 307 -16.56 7.46 -19.18
N ASP A 308 -15.56 7.67 -20.03
CA ASP A 308 -14.36 8.45 -19.73
C ASP A 308 -14.66 9.93 -19.37
N GLN A 309 -15.72 10.51 -19.95
CA GLN A 309 -16.08 11.91 -19.72
C GLN A 309 -16.67 12.17 -18.32
N ASN A 310 -17.10 11.13 -17.62
CA ASN A 310 -17.68 11.22 -16.27
C ASN A 310 -16.96 10.35 -15.25
N THR A 311 -15.72 9.95 -15.54
CA THR A 311 -14.90 9.08 -14.69
C THR A 311 -13.63 9.78 -14.28
N ASP A 312 -13.40 9.89 -12.97
CA ASP A 312 -12.11 10.25 -12.40
C ASP A 312 -11.26 9.00 -12.23
N VAL A 313 -10.00 9.10 -12.61
CA VAL A 313 -9.06 7.98 -12.53
C VAL A 313 -7.86 8.39 -11.70
N VAL A 314 -7.56 7.62 -10.66
CA VAL A 314 -6.35 7.73 -9.85
C VAL A 314 -5.49 6.52 -10.13
N VAL A 315 -4.26 6.75 -10.53
CA VAL A 315 -3.24 5.72 -10.77
C VAL A 315 -2.18 5.87 -9.70
N ILE A 316 -2.03 4.85 -8.87
CA ILE A 316 -1.11 4.88 -7.74
C ILE A 316 -0.28 3.59 -7.65
N ALA A 317 0.78 3.64 -6.86
CA ALA A 317 1.41 2.46 -6.30
C ALA A 317 1.27 2.51 -4.77
N ASP A 318 1.22 1.37 -4.16
CA ASP A 318 1.16 1.24 -2.71
C ASP A 318 2.49 1.60 -2.06
N HIS A 319 3.62 1.22 -2.67
CA HIS A 319 4.99 1.58 -2.27
C HIS A 319 5.94 1.69 -3.48
N GLY A 320 7.15 2.20 -3.21
CA GLY A 320 8.26 2.05 -4.14
C GLY A 320 8.95 0.67 -3.97
N PHE A 321 10.19 0.53 -4.46
CA PHE A 321 10.89 -0.76 -4.48
C PHE A 321 12.40 -0.56 -4.49
N SER A 322 13.14 -1.56 -3.95
CA SER A 322 14.60 -1.56 -3.86
C SER A 322 15.20 -2.89 -4.28
N THR A 323 16.45 -2.89 -4.70
CA THR A 323 17.20 -4.13 -4.95
C THR A 323 17.64 -4.74 -3.63
N ILE A 324 17.46 -6.04 -3.43
CA ILE A 324 17.93 -6.73 -2.24
C ILE A 324 19.47 -6.80 -2.22
N ALA A 325 20.01 -6.33 -1.11
CA ALA A 325 21.35 -6.64 -0.65
C ALA A 325 21.24 -7.60 0.53
N ARG A 326 21.29 -8.92 0.27
CA ARG A 326 21.20 -9.92 1.33
C ARG A 326 22.49 -10.00 2.14
N GLY A 327 22.88 -8.88 2.76
CA GLY A 327 24.09 -8.76 3.54
C GLY A 327 24.62 -7.34 3.67
N LEU A 328 25.72 -7.20 4.41
CA LEU A 328 26.36 -5.91 4.61
C LEU A 328 27.16 -5.51 3.37
N PRO A 329 26.95 -4.29 2.85
CA PRO A 329 27.73 -3.81 1.72
C PRO A 329 29.18 -3.47 2.13
N ALA A 330 30.09 -3.55 1.14
CA ALA A 330 31.41 -2.94 1.22
C ALA A 330 31.32 -1.44 1.54
N ALA A 331 32.41 -0.87 2.02
CA ALA A 331 32.46 0.55 2.38
C ALA A 331 32.10 1.49 1.24
N ASP A 332 32.34 1.07 -0.01
CA ASP A 332 32.04 1.82 -1.23
C ASP A 332 30.71 1.43 -1.89
N ASN A 333 29.89 0.58 -1.25
CA ASN A 333 28.60 0.10 -1.76
C ASN A 333 28.67 -0.61 -3.14
N SER A 334 29.81 -1.21 -3.50
CA SER A 334 29.98 -1.87 -4.81
C SER A 334 29.58 -3.35 -4.82
N ARG A 335 29.62 -4.02 -3.68
CA ARG A 335 29.33 -5.45 -3.50
C ARG A 335 28.90 -5.75 -2.07
N ILE A 336 28.42 -6.97 -1.85
CA ILE A 336 28.13 -7.49 -0.51
C ILE A 336 29.37 -8.21 0.02
N GLU A 337 29.82 -7.87 1.21
CA GLU A 337 31.00 -8.46 1.88
C GLU A 337 30.60 -9.52 2.91
N ARG A 338 29.46 -9.33 3.60
CA ARG A 338 29.01 -10.25 4.64
C ARG A 338 27.54 -10.61 4.40
N GLN A 339 27.29 -11.86 4.05
CA GLN A 339 25.94 -12.39 3.89
C GLN A 339 25.20 -12.44 5.24
N LEU A 340 23.90 -12.26 5.18
CA LEU A 340 22.96 -12.42 6.30
C LEU A 340 21.96 -13.52 5.93
N ALA A 341 21.73 -14.48 6.83
CA ALA A 341 20.73 -15.52 6.63
C ALA A 341 19.31 -14.96 6.87
N PRO A 342 18.24 -15.57 6.35
CA PRO A 342 16.89 -15.26 6.79
C PRO A 342 16.76 -15.40 8.31
N GLY A 343 16.03 -14.49 8.96
CA GLY A 343 15.87 -14.49 10.41
C GLY A 343 17.11 -14.05 11.19
N PHE A 344 18.04 -13.34 10.55
CA PHE A 344 19.25 -12.88 11.23
C PHE A 344 18.94 -12.03 12.47
N VAL A 345 17.85 -11.26 12.48
CA VAL A 345 17.43 -10.49 13.67
C VAL A 345 16.91 -11.44 14.76
N ALA A 346 16.11 -12.45 14.41
CA ALA A 346 15.60 -13.43 15.38
C ALA A 346 16.75 -14.21 16.03
N MET A 347 17.74 -14.64 15.24
CA MET A 347 18.94 -15.33 15.72
C MET A 347 19.79 -14.43 16.64
N ASP A 348 19.97 -13.17 16.26
CA ASP A 348 20.70 -12.19 17.07
C ASP A 348 19.98 -11.95 18.42
N VAL A 349 18.64 -11.74 18.42
CA VAL A 349 17.85 -11.55 19.64
C VAL A 349 17.91 -12.77 20.55
N GLY A 350 17.81 -14.00 20.00
CA GLY A 350 17.98 -15.24 20.75
C GLY A 350 19.34 -15.28 21.46
N LYS A 351 20.42 -14.98 20.72
CA LYS A 351 21.77 -14.91 21.26
C LYS A 351 21.91 -13.86 22.36
N TRP A 352 21.42 -12.64 22.17
CA TRP A 352 21.53 -11.55 23.16
C TRP A 352 20.77 -11.81 24.45
N LEU A 353 19.64 -12.51 24.35
CA LEU A 353 18.87 -12.92 25.52
C LEU A 353 19.40 -14.24 26.15
N GLY A 354 20.28 -14.98 25.46
CA GLY A 354 20.74 -16.30 25.87
C GLY A 354 19.62 -17.33 25.83
N LYS A 355 18.74 -17.25 24.82
CA LYS A 355 17.55 -18.08 24.67
C LYS A 355 17.56 -18.82 23.34
N LYS A 356 16.84 -19.94 23.29
CA LYS A 356 16.58 -20.68 22.06
C LYS A 356 15.65 -19.89 21.14
N VAL A 357 15.77 -20.15 19.85
CA VAL A 357 14.91 -19.63 18.80
C VAL A 357 14.04 -20.76 18.29
N TYR A 358 12.77 -20.51 18.13
CA TYR A 358 11.80 -21.46 17.56
C TYR A 358 11.15 -20.82 16.33
N ASP A 359 10.90 -21.62 15.31
CA ASP A 359 10.35 -21.19 14.04
C ASP A 359 8.82 -21.35 14.00
N PRO A 360 8.05 -20.25 13.98
CA PRO A 360 6.59 -20.36 13.94
C PRO A 360 6.05 -20.95 12.63
N ASP A 361 6.82 -20.87 11.53
CA ASP A 361 6.44 -21.45 10.24
C ASP A 361 6.77 -22.93 10.11
N ARG A 362 7.44 -23.51 11.14
CA ARG A 362 7.70 -24.93 11.31
C ARG A 362 7.04 -25.49 12.58
N GLU A 363 5.80 -25.09 12.84
CA GLU A 363 5.01 -25.53 14.00
C GLU A 363 5.73 -25.29 15.36
N GLY A 364 6.55 -24.25 15.45
CA GLY A 364 7.33 -23.94 16.65
C GLY A 364 8.52 -24.86 16.88
N ALA A 365 9.07 -25.48 15.84
CA ALA A 365 10.29 -26.27 15.94
C ALA A 365 11.49 -25.43 16.36
N GLU A 366 12.36 -25.99 17.22
CA GLU A 366 13.61 -25.34 17.59
C GLU A 366 14.53 -25.19 16.37
N VAL A 367 15.15 -24.03 16.25
CA VAL A 367 16.16 -23.73 15.21
C VAL A 367 17.53 -24.06 15.78
N ASP A 368 18.21 -25.06 15.22
CA ASP A 368 19.56 -25.44 15.64
C ASP A 368 20.60 -24.47 15.02
N LEU A 369 20.85 -23.38 15.73
CA LEU A 369 21.81 -22.35 15.30
C LEU A 369 23.26 -22.88 15.25
N GLU A 370 23.61 -23.95 16.00
CA GLU A 370 24.94 -24.53 16.00
C GLU A 370 25.21 -25.33 14.71
N SER A 371 24.18 -25.97 14.16
CA SER A 371 24.26 -26.65 12.87
C SER A 371 24.16 -25.68 11.66
N GLY A 372 23.88 -24.41 11.90
CA GLY A 372 23.70 -23.40 10.85
C GLY A 372 22.27 -23.30 10.31
N GLU A 373 21.28 -23.89 11.00
CA GLU A 373 19.87 -23.67 10.67
C GLU A 373 19.48 -22.22 10.91
N HIS A 374 18.42 -21.79 10.24
CA HIS A 374 17.81 -20.48 10.40
C HIS A 374 16.29 -20.56 10.23
N PRO A 375 15.51 -19.60 10.72
CA PRO A 375 14.06 -19.54 10.50
C PRO A 375 13.71 -19.54 9.00
N VAL A 376 12.66 -20.30 8.63
CA VAL A 376 12.31 -20.52 7.21
C VAL A 376 11.87 -19.23 6.54
N GLN A 377 11.01 -18.42 7.21
CA GLN A 377 10.52 -17.15 6.67
C GLN A 377 11.14 -15.91 7.34
N GLY A 378 12.08 -16.12 8.26
CA GLY A 378 12.73 -15.03 8.99
C GLY A 378 12.12 -14.75 10.36
N ASP A 379 10.94 -15.30 10.66
CA ASP A 379 10.23 -15.11 11.93
C ASP A 379 10.81 -15.99 13.05
N GLY A 380 10.77 -15.52 14.29
CA GLY A 380 11.28 -16.29 15.42
C GLY A 380 10.55 -16.04 16.74
N LEU A 381 10.25 -17.13 17.46
CA LEU A 381 9.80 -17.11 18.86
C LEU A 381 11.04 -17.30 19.75
N ILE A 382 11.28 -16.38 20.67
CA ILE A 382 12.48 -16.37 21.50
C ILE A 382 12.15 -16.81 22.91
N GLY A 383 12.76 -17.89 23.36
CA GLY A 383 12.52 -18.50 24.67
C GLY A 383 11.54 -19.66 24.60
N ASP A 384 10.52 -19.69 25.44
CA ASP A 384 9.46 -20.70 25.41
C ASP A 384 8.50 -20.42 24.23
N PRO A 385 8.29 -21.34 23.28
CA PRO A 385 7.44 -21.09 22.12
C PRO A 385 5.96 -20.84 22.49
N GLU A 386 5.48 -21.39 23.62
CA GLU A 386 4.11 -21.16 24.14
C GLU A 386 4.00 -19.81 24.88
N LYS A 387 5.11 -19.28 25.38
CA LYS A 387 5.19 -18.01 26.10
C LYS A 387 6.51 -17.30 25.79
N PRO A 388 6.71 -16.81 24.57
CA PRO A 388 7.98 -16.23 24.17
C PRO A 388 8.28 -14.93 24.92
N GLU A 389 9.56 -14.71 25.26
CA GLU A 389 10.04 -13.46 25.85
C GLU A 389 10.08 -12.34 24.79
N ALA A 390 10.33 -12.71 23.55
CA ALA A 390 10.21 -11.83 22.40
C ALA A 390 9.73 -12.61 21.18
N VAL A 391 9.01 -11.94 20.28
CA VAL A 391 8.63 -12.46 18.97
C VAL A 391 9.22 -11.53 17.93
N VAL A 392 10.02 -12.07 17.02
CA VAL A 392 10.64 -11.33 15.93
C VAL A 392 9.91 -11.67 14.64
N VAL A 393 9.49 -10.66 13.90
CA VAL A 393 8.70 -10.83 12.67
C VAL A 393 9.36 -10.06 11.54
N ALA A 394 9.79 -10.78 10.51
CA ALA A 394 10.45 -10.24 9.34
C ALA A 394 9.43 -9.59 8.37
N ASN A 395 9.76 -8.41 7.89
CA ASN A 395 8.97 -7.65 6.91
C ASN A 395 9.88 -7.05 5.82
N GLY A 396 10.74 -7.88 5.26
CA GLY A 396 11.65 -7.46 4.18
C GLY A 396 12.63 -6.39 4.60
N GLY A 397 12.43 -5.13 4.17
CA GLY A 397 13.28 -3.98 4.51
C GLY A 397 13.18 -3.50 5.96
N SER A 398 12.32 -4.12 6.77
CA SER A 398 12.17 -3.87 8.21
C SER A 398 11.92 -5.19 8.96
N THR A 399 12.20 -5.19 10.26
CA THR A 399 11.82 -6.26 11.18
C THR A 399 11.17 -5.68 12.43
N PHE A 400 10.13 -6.37 12.93
CA PHE A 400 9.36 -5.97 14.09
C PHE A 400 9.63 -6.93 15.25
N ILE A 401 9.91 -6.36 16.41
CA ILE A 401 10.16 -7.12 17.64
C ILE A 401 9.03 -6.81 18.60
N TYR A 402 8.25 -7.82 18.93
CA TYR A 402 7.20 -7.77 19.94
C TYR A 402 7.72 -8.33 21.27
N ILE A 403 7.28 -7.77 22.36
CA ILE A 403 7.56 -8.23 23.71
C ILE A 403 6.21 -8.49 24.39
N PRO A 404 5.70 -9.73 24.35
CA PRO A 404 4.32 -10.05 24.74
C PRO A 404 3.93 -9.66 26.16
N ASP A 405 4.88 -9.69 27.11
CA ASP A 405 4.66 -9.28 28.51
C ASP A 405 4.87 -7.77 28.74
N GLY A 406 5.24 -7.00 27.72
CA GLY A 406 5.52 -5.57 27.81
C GLY A 406 6.78 -5.21 28.59
N SER A 407 7.70 -6.16 28.86
CA SER A 407 8.90 -5.97 29.66
C SER A 407 9.85 -4.91 29.08
N ALA A 408 9.89 -3.73 29.69
CA ALA A 408 10.86 -2.71 29.36
C ALA A 408 12.32 -3.18 29.59
N ALA A 409 12.54 -4.09 30.53
CA ALA A 409 13.87 -4.65 30.80
C ALA A 409 14.35 -5.52 29.64
N THR A 410 13.48 -6.37 29.08
CA THR A 410 13.76 -7.15 27.88
C THR A 410 14.02 -6.23 26.67
N ALA A 411 13.18 -5.21 26.48
CA ALA A 411 13.37 -4.23 25.41
C ALA A 411 14.73 -3.54 25.49
N LYS A 412 15.17 -3.11 26.68
CA LYS A 412 16.47 -2.48 26.90
C LYS A 412 17.65 -3.40 26.54
N LYS A 413 17.58 -4.68 26.93
CA LYS A 413 18.64 -5.65 26.59
C LYS A 413 18.77 -5.81 25.07
N ILE A 414 17.64 -6.00 24.38
CA ILE A 414 17.61 -6.12 22.92
C ILE A 414 18.11 -4.83 22.26
N TYR A 415 17.62 -3.68 22.71
CA TYR A 415 17.96 -2.37 22.14
C TYR A 415 19.46 -2.04 22.26
N ALA A 416 20.06 -2.34 23.42
CA ALA A 416 21.49 -2.08 23.67
C ALA A 416 22.41 -2.77 22.64
N GLU A 417 22.01 -3.92 22.14
CA GLU A 417 22.73 -4.66 21.11
C GLU A 417 22.32 -4.21 19.68
N LEU A 418 21.02 -3.94 19.45
CA LEU A 418 20.54 -3.47 18.16
C LEU A 418 21.18 -2.16 17.71
N VAL A 419 21.36 -1.22 18.62
CA VAL A 419 21.95 0.10 18.32
C VAL A 419 23.41 -0.01 17.85
N GLN A 420 24.07 -1.14 18.09
CA GLN A 420 25.42 -1.44 17.64
C GLN A 420 25.46 -2.06 16.24
N GLN A 421 24.33 -2.52 15.71
CA GLN A 421 24.32 -3.33 14.51
C GLN A 421 24.54 -2.51 13.24
N PRO A 422 25.42 -2.97 12.34
CA PRO A 422 25.69 -2.27 11.08
C PRO A 422 24.52 -2.36 10.07
N TYR A 423 23.61 -3.31 10.25
CA TYR A 423 22.42 -3.44 9.42
C TYR A 423 21.28 -2.47 9.82
N ALA A 424 21.32 -1.89 11.01
CA ALA A 424 20.31 -0.93 11.45
C ALA A 424 20.44 0.40 10.71
N GLY A 425 19.37 0.80 10.05
CA GLY A 425 19.21 2.13 9.43
C GLY A 425 18.50 3.10 10.38
N ALA A 426 17.28 2.76 10.81
CA ALA A 426 16.51 3.47 11.83
C ALA A 426 16.06 2.52 12.93
N LEU A 427 15.93 3.04 14.14
CA LEU A 427 15.34 2.35 15.28
C LEU A 427 14.18 3.17 15.83
N LEU A 428 13.03 2.50 15.99
CA LEU A 428 11.83 3.09 16.58
C LEU A 428 11.38 2.20 17.74
N VAL A 429 10.89 2.82 18.82
CA VAL A 429 10.52 2.11 20.06
C VAL A 429 9.12 2.50 20.49
N ASP A 430 8.32 1.56 20.99
CA ASP A 430 7.00 1.83 21.55
C ASP A 430 7.05 2.95 22.59
N ASP A 431 6.09 3.86 22.54
CA ASP A 431 6.10 5.08 23.36
C ASP A 431 6.12 4.81 24.85
N ALA A 432 5.41 3.78 25.33
CA ALA A 432 5.39 3.44 26.73
C ALA A 432 6.74 2.90 27.21
N ILE A 433 7.38 2.06 26.39
CA ILE A 433 8.71 1.50 26.66
C ILE A 433 9.75 2.61 26.56
N PHE A 434 9.73 3.44 25.52
CA PHE A 434 10.64 4.57 25.31
C PHE A 434 10.60 5.54 26.49
N ASN A 435 9.41 5.93 26.93
CA ASN A 435 9.23 6.88 28.02
C ASN A 435 9.57 6.31 29.42
N SER A 436 9.66 4.99 29.56
CA SER A 436 10.08 4.37 30.83
C SER A 436 11.53 4.67 31.21
N ASP A 437 12.41 4.86 30.18
CA ASP A 437 13.83 5.18 30.37
C ASP A 437 14.44 5.72 29.07
N LYS A 438 14.16 6.97 28.74
CA LYS A 438 14.62 7.61 27.49
C LYS A 438 16.12 7.50 27.24
N PRO A 439 17.02 7.69 28.24
CA PRO A 439 18.45 7.53 28.04
C PRO A 439 18.88 6.15 27.55
N ALA A 440 18.18 5.10 27.96
CA ALA A 440 18.48 3.72 27.52
C ALA A 440 18.17 3.49 26.04
N PHE A 441 17.29 4.30 25.45
CA PHE A 441 16.90 4.25 24.05
C PHE A 441 17.47 5.39 23.22
N ALA A 442 18.56 6.02 23.66
CA ALA A 442 19.25 7.03 22.87
C ALA A 442 19.64 6.46 21.48
N GLY A 443 19.35 7.20 20.44
CA GLY A 443 19.46 6.77 19.04
C GLY A 443 18.13 6.42 18.39
N ALA A 444 17.07 6.08 19.15
CA ALA A 444 15.74 5.76 18.64
C ALA A 444 14.77 6.95 18.72
N LEU A 445 13.72 6.87 17.90
CA LEU A 445 12.53 7.72 17.99
C LEU A 445 11.33 6.89 18.50
N PRO A 446 10.37 7.50 19.20
CA PRO A 446 9.11 6.82 19.55
C PRO A 446 8.25 6.52 18.32
N LEU A 447 7.48 5.42 18.38
CA LEU A 447 6.60 4.95 17.29
C LEU A 447 5.51 5.95 16.92
N SER A 448 5.08 6.81 17.85
CA SER A 448 4.12 7.89 17.54
C SER A 448 4.62 8.87 16.49
N ASN A 449 5.94 9.02 16.34
CA ASN A 449 6.51 9.90 15.32
C ASN A 449 6.22 9.44 13.88
N VAL A 450 5.87 8.17 13.69
CA VAL A 450 5.55 7.58 12.39
C VAL A 450 4.10 7.06 12.31
N ASN A 451 3.22 7.61 13.15
CA ASN A 451 1.78 7.29 13.16
C ASN A 451 1.45 5.80 13.42
N PHE A 452 2.28 5.11 14.21
CA PHE A 452 2.01 3.75 14.67
C PHE A 452 1.15 3.69 15.95
N VAL A 453 0.97 4.82 16.61
CA VAL A 453 0.19 4.93 17.85
C VAL A 453 -1.08 5.71 17.57
N GLY A 454 -2.22 5.04 17.60
CA GLY A 454 -3.53 5.61 17.30
C GLY A 454 -4.64 4.93 18.10
N SER A 455 -5.81 4.78 17.48
CA SER A 455 -7.01 4.23 18.12
C SER A 455 -7.04 2.71 18.21
N SER A 456 -6.29 2.00 17.34
CA SER A 456 -6.23 0.54 17.35
C SER A 456 -5.56 -0.01 18.61
N LYS A 457 -6.09 -1.13 19.11
CA LYS A 457 -5.53 -1.92 20.22
C LYS A 457 -4.91 -3.25 19.75
N MET A 458 -4.66 -3.37 18.46
CA MET A 458 -3.87 -4.49 17.95
C MET A 458 -2.50 -4.53 18.64
N PRO A 459 -1.91 -5.72 18.84
CA PRO A 459 -0.55 -5.85 19.34
C PRO A 459 0.40 -5.03 18.48
N ARG A 460 1.10 -4.09 19.12
CA ARG A 460 2.03 -3.18 18.45
C ARG A 460 3.47 -3.65 18.71
N PRO A 461 4.38 -3.57 17.74
CA PRO A 461 5.78 -3.91 17.99
C PRO A 461 6.37 -3.03 19.10
N ALA A 462 7.18 -3.64 19.96
CA ALA A 462 7.94 -2.94 20.99
C ALA A 462 9.14 -2.17 20.39
N ILE A 463 9.77 -2.77 19.38
CA ILE A 463 10.88 -2.17 18.62
C ILE A 463 10.68 -2.46 17.13
N VAL A 464 10.89 -1.42 16.31
CA VAL A 464 10.93 -1.53 14.85
C VAL A 464 12.34 -1.21 14.39
N VAL A 465 12.91 -2.11 13.60
CA VAL A 465 14.21 -1.96 12.94
C VAL A 465 13.95 -1.75 11.46
N ALA A 466 14.13 -0.52 10.95
CA ALA A 466 14.23 -0.30 9.51
C ALA A 466 15.68 -0.51 9.09
N PHE A 467 15.93 -1.33 8.07
CA PHE A 467 17.28 -1.69 7.70
C PHE A 467 18.00 -0.62 6.90
N ARG A 468 19.33 -0.73 6.91
CA ARG A 468 20.20 0.10 6.10
C ARG A 468 19.87 -0.08 4.63
N ASN A 469 19.76 1.06 3.92
CA ASN A 469 19.70 1.10 2.47
C ASN A 469 20.76 2.09 1.94
N PHE A 470 21.13 1.93 0.66
CA PHE A 470 22.25 2.67 0.10
C PHE A 470 22.14 2.75 -1.43
N LEU A 471 22.83 3.74 -2.02
CA LEU A 471 22.98 3.82 -3.47
C LEU A 471 24.11 2.89 -3.92
N VAL A 472 23.82 2.05 -4.92
CA VAL A 472 24.77 1.07 -5.45
C VAL A 472 25.78 1.80 -6.33
N LYS A 473 27.09 1.61 -6.05
CA LYS A 473 28.16 2.14 -6.90
C LYS A 473 28.11 1.52 -8.29
N GLY A 474 28.29 2.35 -9.31
CA GLY A 474 28.27 1.92 -10.71
C GLY A 474 26.89 1.82 -11.34
N CYS A 475 25.82 2.07 -10.57
CA CYS A 475 24.51 2.26 -11.15
C CYS A 475 24.47 3.60 -11.89
N THR A 476 24.13 3.56 -13.19
CA THR A 476 24.09 4.75 -14.06
C THR A 476 22.70 5.33 -14.22
N ALA A 477 21.66 4.65 -13.72
CA ALA A 477 20.30 5.18 -13.73
C ALA A 477 20.23 6.40 -12.81
N THR A 478 19.53 7.42 -13.26
CA THR A 478 19.27 8.62 -12.46
C THR A 478 18.48 8.29 -11.21
N PRO A 479 18.60 9.07 -10.27
CA PRO A 479 19.37 8.94 -9.04
C PRO A 479 18.63 8.11 -7.98
N GLU A 480 18.62 8.49 -6.79
CA GLU A 480 18.08 7.95 -5.53
C GLU A 480 17.13 6.72 -5.57
N GLN A 481 16.15 6.63 -6.47
CA GLN A 481 15.21 5.51 -6.50
C GLN A 481 15.64 4.30 -7.33
N MET A 482 16.27 4.55 -8.49
CA MET A 482 16.59 3.46 -9.42
C MET A 482 17.82 2.67 -8.99
N CYS A 483 18.67 3.27 -8.17
CA CYS A 483 19.92 2.70 -7.71
C CYS A 483 19.93 2.34 -6.22
N GLN A 484 18.79 2.43 -5.53
CA GLN A 484 18.70 2.01 -4.15
C GLN A 484 18.77 0.49 -4.03
N ALA A 485 19.65 0.02 -3.14
CA ALA A 485 19.60 -1.31 -2.59
C ALA A 485 19.36 -1.24 -1.08
N GLU A 486 18.75 -2.28 -0.53
CA GLU A 486 18.47 -2.37 0.90
C GLU A 486 18.86 -3.72 1.47
N ILE A 487 19.26 -3.72 2.73
CA ILE A 487 19.33 -4.96 3.50
C ILE A 487 17.89 -5.41 3.74
N ALA A 488 17.63 -6.69 3.53
CA ALA A 488 16.31 -7.25 3.76
C ALA A 488 16.40 -8.58 4.52
N ASP A 489 15.51 -8.78 5.47
CA ASP A 489 15.29 -10.07 6.13
C ASP A 489 14.22 -10.83 5.34
N THR A 490 14.67 -11.75 4.52
CA THR A 490 13.85 -12.45 3.51
C THR A 490 14.54 -13.71 3.02
N THR A 491 13.76 -14.62 2.44
CA THR A 491 14.26 -15.80 1.72
C THR A 491 14.74 -15.49 0.31
N LEU A 492 14.39 -14.33 -0.23
CA LEU A 492 14.79 -13.89 -1.56
C LEU A 492 16.30 -13.60 -1.62
N HIS A 493 16.86 -13.54 -2.82
CA HIS A 493 18.30 -13.44 -3.04
C HIS A 493 18.76 -12.03 -3.41
N THR A 494 20.04 -11.75 -3.21
CA THR A 494 20.68 -10.52 -3.72
C THR A 494 20.37 -10.33 -5.21
N GLY A 495 20.03 -9.10 -5.60
CA GLY A 495 19.69 -8.74 -6.97
C GLY A 495 18.18 -8.85 -7.29
N GLN A 496 17.44 -9.66 -6.55
CA GLN A 496 15.97 -9.61 -6.55
C GLN A 496 15.48 -8.34 -5.86
N GLY A 497 14.17 -8.10 -5.80
CA GLY A 497 13.62 -6.90 -5.21
C GLY A 497 12.93 -7.13 -3.88
N MET A 498 12.92 -6.08 -3.07
CA MET A 498 12.18 -6.00 -1.81
C MET A 498 11.79 -4.55 -1.52
N HIS A 499 10.98 -4.38 -0.50
CA HIS A 499 10.48 -3.11 0.01
C HIS A 499 10.29 -3.23 1.54
N GLY A 500 9.79 -2.19 2.18
CA GLY A 500 9.58 -2.18 3.63
C GLY A 500 10.63 -1.36 4.37
N SER A 501 11.63 -0.81 3.68
CA SER A 501 12.63 0.08 4.27
C SER A 501 12.12 1.52 4.39
N PHE A 502 12.86 2.33 5.12
CA PHE A 502 12.54 3.75 5.28
C PHE A 502 13.40 4.65 4.35
N GLY A 503 13.93 4.09 3.27
CA GLY A 503 14.65 4.85 2.23
C GLY A 503 13.71 5.44 1.19
N ARG A 504 14.17 6.49 0.50
CA ARG A 504 13.34 7.20 -0.49
C ARG A 504 12.99 6.33 -1.71
N GLY A 505 13.72 5.26 -1.99
CA GLY A 505 13.38 4.27 -3.01
C GLY A 505 12.02 3.62 -2.77
N ASP A 506 11.70 3.35 -1.51
CA ASP A 506 10.47 2.68 -1.09
C ASP A 506 9.36 3.69 -0.75
N THR A 507 9.70 4.83 -0.12
CA THR A 507 8.70 5.82 0.30
C THR A 507 8.17 6.70 -0.83
N ARG A 508 8.81 6.74 -2.02
CA ARG A 508 8.35 7.50 -3.18
C ARG A 508 7.74 6.59 -4.24
N ASN A 509 6.48 6.32 -4.09
CA ASN A 509 5.67 5.57 -5.04
C ASN A 509 5.23 6.42 -6.26
N PHE A 510 4.74 5.78 -7.31
CA PHE A 510 4.08 6.48 -8.42
C PHE A 510 2.67 6.92 -7.99
N MET A 511 2.29 8.15 -8.36
CA MET A 511 0.93 8.65 -8.19
C MET A 511 0.63 9.69 -9.26
N ALA A 512 -0.51 9.54 -9.94
CA ALA A 512 -1.05 10.47 -10.92
C ALA A 512 -2.58 10.38 -10.95
N ALA A 513 -3.25 11.44 -11.37
CA ALA A 513 -4.71 11.43 -11.52
C ALA A 513 -5.15 12.23 -12.74
N PHE A 514 -6.31 11.86 -13.29
CA PHE A 514 -6.95 12.63 -14.35
C PHE A 514 -8.47 12.36 -14.33
N GLY A 515 -9.21 13.23 -14.93
CA GLY A 515 -10.67 13.16 -15.01
C GLY A 515 -11.30 14.54 -14.93
N PRO A 516 -12.63 14.61 -14.90
CA PRO A 516 -13.34 15.88 -14.94
C PRO A 516 -13.10 16.78 -13.71
N ASP A 517 -12.81 16.20 -12.53
CA ASP A 517 -12.62 16.97 -11.30
C ASP A 517 -11.14 17.32 -11.03
N PHE A 518 -10.20 16.68 -11.72
CA PHE A 518 -8.78 16.95 -11.58
C PHE A 518 -8.28 18.06 -12.52
N LYS A 519 -7.25 18.78 -12.09
CA LYS A 519 -6.51 19.75 -12.95
C LYS A 519 -5.85 19.02 -14.13
N LYS A 520 -5.64 19.76 -15.21
CA LYS A 520 -4.97 19.24 -16.42
C LYS A 520 -3.56 19.81 -16.53
N GLY A 521 -2.58 18.94 -16.85
CA GLY A 521 -1.19 19.33 -17.02
C GLY A 521 -0.57 19.98 -15.79
N TYR A 522 -0.98 19.55 -14.59
CA TYR A 522 -0.55 20.14 -13.33
C TYR A 522 0.48 19.23 -12.63
N VAL A 523 1.61 19.81 -12.28
CA VAL A 523 2.64 19.15 -11.47
C VAL A 523 2.47 19.57 -10.02
N ASP A 524 2.03 18.65 -9.19
CA ASP A 524 1.85 18.87 -7.76
C ASP A 524 3.13 18.57 -7.00
N ASN A 525 3.74 19.61 -6.45
CA ASN A 525 4.91 19.50 -5.58
C ASN A 525 4.54 19.48 -4.07
N THR A 526 3.26 19.61 -3.75
CA THR A 526 2.74 19.42 -2.40
C THR A 526 2.91 17.95 -2.01
N PRO A 527 3.28 17.63 -0.75
CA PRO A 527 3.30 16.23 -0.33
C PRO A 527 1.88 15.66 -0.31
N VAL A 528 1.69 14.56 -1.03
CA VAL A 528 0.45 13.78 -1.06
C VAL A 528 0.82 12.32 -0.80
N GLY A 529 0.04 11.63 0.03
CA GLY A 529 0.31 10.24 0.39
C GLY A 529 -0.82 9.29 -0.02
N ASN A 530 -0.55 8.00 0.05
CA ASN A 530 -1.58 6.97 -0.13
C ASN A 530 -2.77 7.19 0.81
N VAL A 531 -2.52 7.75 1.98
CA VAL A 531 -3.53 8.09 2.99
C VAL A 531 -4.53 9.16 2.51
N ASP A 532 -4.19 9.95 1.50
CA ASP A 532 -5.03 11.03 0.98
C ASP A 532 -5.99 10.58 -0.13
N VAL A 533 -5.83 9.35 -0.64
CA VAL A 533 -6.62 8.83 -1.77
C VAL A 533 -8.10 8.71 -1.39
N ALA A 534 -8.41 7.97 -0.33
CA ALA A 534 -9.81 7.81 0.09
C ALA A 534 -10.47 9.14 0.48
N PRO A 535 -9.86 10.03 1.28
CA PRO A 535 -10.45 11.35 1.58
C PRO A 535 -10.69 12.21 0.33
N THR A 536 -9.75 12.23 -0.63
CA THR A 536 -9.89 13.02 -1.87
C THR A 536 -11.03 12.49 -2.73
N LEU A 537 -11.12 11.19 -2.92
CA LEU A 537 -12.18 10.57 -3.71
C LEU A 537 -13.54 10.65 -3.00
N ALA A 538 -13.58 10.49 -1.68
CA ALA A 538 -14.80 10.69 -0.91
C ALA A 538 -15.32 12.13 -1.06
N HIS A 539 -14.43 13.13 -1.06
CA HIS A 539 -14.80 14.52 -1.34
C HIS A 539 -15.42 14.69 -2.74
N ILE A 540 -14.80 14.15 -3.79
CA ILE A 540 -15.32 14.18 -5.17
C ILE A 540 -16.70 13.51 -5.25
N LEU A 541 -16.87 12.40 -4.56
CA LEU A 541 -18.13 11.63 -4.57
C LEU A 541 -19.20 12.20 -3.61
N GLY A 542 -18.87 13.20 -2.78
CA GLY A 542 -19.77 13.73 -1.75
C GLY A 542 -20.07 12.72 -0.64
N LEU A 543 -19.11 11.87 -0.32
CA LEU A 543 -19.19 10.82 0.71
C LEU A 543 -18.51 11.25 2.00
N ASP A 544 -18.98 10.71 3.13
CA ASP A 544 -18.41 10.94 4.46
C ASP A 544 -17.78 9.62 4.97
N LEU A 545 -16.46 9.57 5.01
CA LEU A 545 -15.72 8.43 5.53
C LEU A 545 -15.83 8.36 7.05
N LYS A 546 -16.31 7.23 7.57
CA LYS A 546 -16.53 7.02 9.00
C LYS A 546 -15.60 5.95 9.55
N GLY A 547 -15.15 6.17 10.79
CA GLY A 547 -14.34 5.18 11.49
C GLY A 547 -13.70 5.77 12.75
N PRO A 548 -13.20 4.92 13.64
CA PRO A 548 -12.44 5.36 14.81
C PRO A 548 -11.07 5.91 14.40
N GLY A 549 -10.55 6.82 15.21
CA GLY A 549 -9.20 7.36 15.07
C GLY A 549 -9.13 8.73 14.39
N THR A 550 -7.97 9.35 14.55
CA THR A 550 -7.68 10.71 14.09
C THR A 550 -6.44 10.81 13.20
N LEU A 551 -5.69 9.69 13.05
CA LEU A 551 -4.51 9.63 12.21
C LEU A 551 -4.93 9.41 10.75
N LYS A 552 -5.43 10.44 10.10
CA LYS A 552 -6.01 10.35 8.75
C LYS A 552 -5.37 11.32 7.76
N GLY A 553 -5.57 11.01 6.48
CA GLY A 553 -5.18 11.85 5.37
C GLY A 553 -6.08 13.07 5.21
N ARG A 554 -5.75 13.89 4.23
CA ARG A 554 -6.48 15.08 3.84
C ARG A 554 -7.08 14.95 2.43
N VAL A 555 -7.93 15.88 2.07
CA VAL A 555 -8.30 16.11 0.67
C VAL A 555 -7.13 16.83 -0.02
N ALA A 556 -6.65 16.30 -1.15
CA ALA A 556 -5.65 16.94 -1.99
C ALA A 556 -6.31 18.03 -2.87
N GLU A 557 -6.85 19.07 -2.23
CA GLU A 557 -7.63 20.12 -2.91
C GLU A 557 -6.83 20.80 -4.02
N GLU A 558 -5.51 20.95 -3.82
CA GLU A 558 -4.62 21.56 -4.80
C GLU A 558 -4.56 20.82 -6.15
N ALA A 559 -4.89 19.53 -6.15
CA ALA A 559 -4.98 18.72 -7.36
C ALA A 559 -6.33 18.87 -8.08
N LEU A 560 -7.36 19.33 -7.38
CA LEU A 560 -8.71 19.48 -7.91
C LEU A 560 -8.90 20.80 -8.65
N THR A 561 -9.85 20.82 -9.60
CA THR A 561 -10.19 22.02 -10.37
C THR A 561 -10.64 23.15 -9.42
N GLY A 562 -9.97 24.29 -9.49
CA GLY A 562 -10.24 25.44 -8.62
C GLY A 562 -9.56 25.39 -7.25
N GLY A 563 -8.94 24.27 -6.87
CA GLY A 563 -8.23 24.12 -5.60
C GLY A 563 -6.94 24.92 -5.54
N LYS A 564 -6.48 25.22 -4.33
CA LYS A 564 -5.30 26.06 -4.06
C LYS A 564 -4.21 25.25 -3.36
N GLU A 565 -2.95 25.60 -3.67
CA GLU A 565 -1.79 25.01 -3.00
C GLU A 565 -1.77 25.39 -1.51
N PRO A 566 -1.64 24.41 -0.61
CA PRO A 566 -1.49 24.66 0.82
C PRO A 566 -0.04 25.05 1.17
N LYS A 567 0.14 25.57 2.39
CA LYS A 567 1.48 25.79 2.93
C LYS A 567 2.11 24.45 3.33
N VAL A 568 3.33 24.21 2.88
CA VAL A 568 4.15 23.04 3.23
C VAL A 568 5.25 23.45 4.21
N VAL A 569 5.44 22.67 5.28
CA VAL A 569 6.55 22.80 6.23
C VAL A 569 7.40 21.54 6.15
N LYS A 570 8.73 21.68 6.02
CA LYS A 570 9.68 20.57 6.05
C LYS A 570 10.35 20.53 7.43
N THR A 571 10.32 19.37 8.06
CA THR A 571 10.80 19.17 9.43
C THR A 571 11.75 17.96 9.49
N THR A 572 12.77 18.04 10.34
CA THR A 572 13.63 16.91 10.70
C THR A 572 13.53 16.67 12.21
N ILE A 573 12.94 15.55 12.59
CA ILE A 573 12.96 15.08 13.98
C ILE A 573 14.26 14.30 14.21
N ARG A 574 14.90 14.52 15.38
CA ARG A 574 16.18 13.91 15.73
C ARG A 574 16.06 13.19 17.04
N ALA A 575 16.48 11.95 17.10
CA ALA A 575 16.71 11.25 18.35
C ALA A 575 17.89 11.87 19.13
N ASP A 576 17.99 11.61 20.42
CA ASP A 576 19.23 11.81 21.14
C ASP A 576 20.34 10.91 20.56
N LYS A 577 21.58 11.36 20.56
CA LYS A 577 22.67 10.56 20.01
C LYS A 577 23.09 9.46 20.99
N ALA A 578 23.12 8.20 20.54
CA ALA A 578 23.64 7.10 21.32
C ALA A 578 25.17 7.21 21.51
N ALA A 579 25.73 6.50 22.50
CA ALA A 579 27.16 6.54 22.84
C ALA A 579 28.09 6.16 21.68
N ASN A 580 27.66 5.25 20.80
CA ASN A 580 28.38 4.85 19.59
C ASN A 580 28.18 5.81 18.41
N GLY A 581 27.44 6.90 18.60
CA GLY A 581 27.14 7.89 17.58
C GLY A 581 25.91 7.58 16.72
N PHE A 582 25.22 6.45 16.92
CA PHE A 582 23.97 6.15 16.21
C PHE A 582 22.89 7.18 16.56
N GLN A 583 22.17 7.62 15.53
CA GLN A 583 21.11 8.62 15.71
C GLN A 583 20.09 8.46 14.57
N THR A 584 18.86 8.11 14.90
CA THR A 584 17.75 8.14 13.95
C THR A 584 17.30 9.57 13.71
N LEU A 585 17.28 9.97 12.45
CA LEU A 585 16.66 11.19 11.97
C LEU A 585 15.41 10.80 11.19
N LEU A 586 14.35 11.60 11.29
CA LEU A 586 13.13 11.45 10.49
C LEU A 586 12.90 12.76 9.73
N ASN A 587 13.01 12.69 8.41
CA ASN A 587 12.59 13.77 7.53
C ASN A 587 11.11 13.62 7.19
N LEU A 588 10.35 14.66 7.44
CA LEU A 588 8.92 14.71 7.12
C LEU A 588 8.53 16.06 6.52
N GLN A 589 7.41 16.07 5.85
CA GLN A 589 6.74 17.26 5.33
C GLN A 589 5.35 17.34 5.96
N GLU A 590 4.89 18.56 6.24
CA GLU A 590 3.62 18.80 6.93
C GLU A 590 2.75 19.74 6.10
N VAL A 591 1.46 19.39 5.99
CA VAL A 591 0.39 20.23 5.45
C VAL A 591 -0.69 20.33 6.52
N GLY A 592 -0.77 21.48 7.18
CA GLY A 592 -1.58 21.60 8.38
C GLY A 592 -1.12 20.63 9.47
N GLU A 593 -2.00 19.73 9.89
CA GLU A 593 -1.71 18.66 10.87
C GLU A 593 -1.27 17.32 10.25
N HIS A 594 -1.32 17.20 8.92
CA HIS A 594 -1.02 15.97 8.20
C HIS A 594 0.49 15.84 7.94
N LYS A 595 1.02 14.64 8.17
CA LYS A 595 2.46 14.34 8.10
C LYS A 595 2.76 13.33 7.01
N TYR A 596 3.79 13.62 6.21
CA TYR A 596 4.28 12.78 5.12
C TYR A 596 5.74 12.44 5.36
N PHE A 597 6.04 11.17 5.57
CA PHE A 597 7.38 10.70 5.95
C PHE A 597 8.24 10.48 4.70
N THR A 598 9.33 11.22 4.57
CA THR A 598 10.19 11.17 3.39
C THR A 598 11.23 10.06 3.52
N ALA A 599 11.97 10.04 4.61
CA ALA A 599 12.98 9.04 4.93
C ALA A 599 13.28 9.07 6.43
N ALA A 600 13.61 7.92 7.02
CA ALA A 600 14.11 7.89 8.39
C ALA A 600 15.29 6.93 8.53
N GLY A 601 16.30 7.36 9.27
CA GLY A 601 17.47 6.54 9.55
C GLY A 601 18.68 7.32 10.00
N MET A 602 19.80 6.64 10.00
CA MET A 602 21.10 7.24 10.29
C MET A 602 21.71 7.85 9.02
N PRO A 603 22.31 9.04 9.07
CA PRO A 603 23.09 9.60 7.97
C PRO A 603 24.13 8.60 7.42
N GLY A 604 24.20 8.48 6.08
CA GLY A 604 25.05 7.50 5.40
C GLY A 604 24.55 6.05 5.42
N ARG A 605 23.39 5.79 6.07
CA ARG A 605 22.74 4.46 6.06
C ARG A 605 21.32 4.48 5.49
N THR A 606 20.86 5.64 5.01
CA THR A 606 19.49 5.79 4.49
C THR A 606 19.48 6.74 3.30
N VAL A 607 18.96 6.25 2.18
CA VAL A 607 18.84 7.00 0.92
C VAL A 607 17.73 8.05 1.06
N GLY A 608 17.99 9.25 0.57
CA GLY A 608 17.05 10.37 0.62
C GLY A 608 16.97 11.10 1.96
N LEU A 609 17.76 10.68 2.96
CA LEU A 609 17.83 11.36 4.25
C LEU A 609 18.65 12.65 4.13
N VAL A 610 18.09 13.76 4.63
CA VAL A 610 18.71 15.08 4.65
C VAL A 610 19.01 15.46 6.10
N GLU A 611 20.22 15.90 6.36
CA GLU A 611 20.68 16.26 7.71
C GLU A 611 20.32 17.68 8.16
N LYS A 612 19.82 18.52 7.26
CA LYS A 612 19.55 19.96 7.54
C LYS A 612 18.17 20.21 8.11
#